data_43ab1d7647bf70a6292217892a612ec1
#
_entry.id   43ab1d7647bf70a6292217892a612ec1
#
_cell.length_a   1.000
_cell.length_b   1.000
_cell.length_c   1.000
_cell.angle_alpha   90.00
_cell.angle_beta   90.00
_cell.angle_gamma   90.00
#
_symmetry.space_group_name_H-M   'P 1'
#
loop_
_entity.id
_entity.type
_entity.pdbx_description
1 polymer ?
#
loop_
_entity_poly.entity_id
_entity_poly.type
_entity_poly.pdbx_seq_one_letter_code
_entity_poly.pdbx_strand_id
1 'polypeptide(L)'
;MSLIDFSQTHVRRSLTLLALGALTGLGIAGYGLFTAQGTSTRTLPPEAIATVNGRLILRTDFVAQTQTQFGVPFKESTLEQRQRVLDDMIAEELMVQRGLEADLASYDPEVRQALVNGVELQIFADVLAQQPTDQQLKDYYDKHRDRYVRDGIMQLRDLMIPAGSGSSQAGPVAQQAVEALRKGAPLDAVMKQYGLQDSRKLLDSGHVDTGDVFDFSAKARLDPKVFQTASKLAAGQISEPIPAADGLHIVVMVKREPPRQREFAEVSNEAWADLKKEAQQQVRAANLRYFKSKADIKSAGAQ
;
A
#
# COMPACT_ATOMS: atom_id res chain seq x y z
N MET A 1 14.78 95.03 -29.58
CA MET A 1 15.17 94.29 -28.36
C MET A 1 14.99 92.80 -28.61
N SER A 2 16.07 92.12 -28.99
CA SER A 2 16.02 90.68 -29.38
C SER A 2 16.16 89.84 -28.15
N LEU A 3 15.17 89.12 -27.83
CA LEU A 3 15.23 88.09 -26.78
C LEU A 3 15.90 86.87 -27.35
N ILE A 4 17.16 86.66 -26.95
CA ILE A 4 17.95 85.47 -27.27
C ILE A 4 17.29 84.28 -26.52
N ASP A 5 16.69 83.33 -27.30
CA ASP A 5 16.13 82.15 -26.82
C ASP A 5 17.18 81.11 -26.42
N PHE A 6 17.54 81.08 -25.14
CA PHE A 6 18.53 80.18 -24.53
C PHE A 6 18.01 78.71 -24.37
N SER A 7 16.77 78.40 -24.71
CA SER A 7 16.17 77.17 -24.36
C SER A 7 16.64 75.96 -25.22
N GLN A 8 16.89 76.13 -26.51
CA GLN A 8 17.15 75.03 -27.44
C GLN A 8 18.58 74.44 -27.34
N THR A 9 19.57 75.21 -27.00
CA THR A 9 20.97 74.72 -26.90
C THR A 9 21.24 73.93 -25.61
N HIS A 10 20.55 74.24 -24.58
CA HIS A 10 20.65 73.43 -23.29
C HIS A 10 19.93 72.15 -23.36
N VAL A 11 18.76 72.03 -23.99
CA VAL A 11 18.00 70.80 -24.10
C VAL A 11 18.76 69.76 -24.94
N ARG A 12 19.39 70.16 -26.05
CA ARG A 12 20.20 69.19 -26.86
C ARG A 12 21.43 68.70 -26.09
N ARG A 13 22.12 69.56 -25.33
CA ARG A 13 23.31 69.22 -24.53
C ARG A 13 22.92 68.34 -23.36
N SER A 14 21.78 68.57 -22.69
CA SER A 14 21.30 67.75 -21.61
C SER A 14 20.80 66.37 -22.11
N LEU A 15 20.15 66.29 -23.27
CA LEU A 15 19.76 65.03 -23.93
C LEU A 15 20.99 64.23 -24.35
N THR A 16 22.04 64.87 -24.89
CA THR A 16 23.27 64.12 -25.23
C THR A 16 24.01 63.63 -24.01
N LEU A 17 24.05 64.39 -22.92
CA LEU A 17 24.65 63.96 -21.65
C LEU A 17 23.86 62.84 -20.99
N LEU A 18 22.49 62.88 -21.05
CA LEU A 18 21.62 61.79 -20.59
C LEU A 18 21.81 60.53 -21.43
N ALA A 19 21.89 60.66 -22.76
CA ALA A 19 22.15 59.51 -23.65
C ALA A 19 23.53 58.87 -23.41
N LEU A 20 24.58 59.73 -23.21
CA LEU A 20 25.90 59.22 -22.87
C LEU A 20 25.92 58.55 -21.48
N GLY A 21 25.23 59.11 -20.49
CA GLY A 21 25.08 58.52 -19.16
C GLY A 21 24.35 57.20 -19.18
N ALA A 22 23.29 57.09 -19.99
CA ALA A 22 22.54 55.84 -20.17
C ALA A 22 23.37 54.76 -20.89
N LEU A 23 24.14 55.14 -21.92
CA LEU A 23 25.02 54.19 -22.62
C LEU A 23 26.20 53.75 -21.78
N THR A 24 26.80 54.63 -20.99
CA THR A 24 27.85 54.25 -20.04
C THR A 24 27.31 53.43 -18.88
N GLY A 25 26.12 53.74 -18.36
CA GLY A 25 25.43 52.93 -17.36
C GLY A 25 25.08 51.54 -17.86
N LEU A 26 24.54 51.41 -19.08
CA LEU A 26 24.29 50.12 -19.77
C LEU A 26 25.60 49.35 -20.03
N GLY A 27 26.67 50.05 -20.43
CA GLY A 27 27.99 49.45 -20.63
C GLY A 27 28.58 48.88 -19.33
N ILE A 28 28.49 49.62 -18.23
CA ILE A 28 28.94 49.16 -16.90
C ILE A 28 28.05 48.04 -16.37
N ALA A 29 26.73 48.13 -16.52
CA ALA A 29 25.80 47.08 -16.13
C ALA A 29 25.98 45.80 -16.98
N GLY A 30 26.16 45.95 -18.30
CA GLY A 30 26.47 44.85 -19.21
C GLY A 30 27.81 44.20 -18.92
N TYR A 31 28.86 45.02 -18.68
CA TYR A 31 30.16 44.51 -18.27
C TYR A 31 30.09 43.86 -16.90
N GLY A 32 29.33 44.44 -15.95
CA GLY A 32 29.08 43.85 -14.64
C GLY A 32 28.31 42.52 -14.73
N LEU A 33 27.32 42.40 -15.64
CA LEU A 33 26.61 41.13 -15.92
C LEU A 33 27.50 40.12 -16.68
N PHE A 34 28.39 40.58 -17.56
CA PHE A 34 29.31 39.73 -18.30
C PHE A 34 30.52 39.29 -17.48
N THR A 35 30.96 40.11 -16.51
CA THR A 35 32.01 39.77 -15.55
C THR A 35 31.46 39.20 -14.25
N ALA A 36 30.19 39.34 -13.99
CA ALA A 36 29.43 38.52 -13.06
C ALA A 36 29.16 37.11 -13.70
N GLN A 37 30.19 36.47 -14.17
CA GLN A 37 30.36 35.07 -13.83
C GLN A 37 30.17 35.04 -12.33
N GLY A 38 28.92 34.62 -11.92
CA GLY A 38 28.46 34.80 -10.57
C GLY A 38 29.57 34.73 -9.57
N THR A 39 29.50 35.50 -8.53
CA THR A 39 30.32 35.31 -7.34
C THR A 39 30.11 33.85 -6.88
N SER A 40 30.54 32.92 -7.71
CA SER A 40 31.00 31.63 -7.28
C SER A 40 32.20 31.95 -6.44
N THR A 41 31.91 32.31 -5.19
CA THR A 41 32.93 32.24 -4.15
C THR A 41 33.58 30.90 -4.39
N ARG A 42 34.83 30.86 -4.80
CA ARG A 42 35.64 29.64 -4.95
C ARG A 42 35.77 28.90 -3.62
N THR A 43 35.12 29.37 -2.58
CA THR A 43 35.02 28.78 -1.25
C THR A 43 33.74 27.99 -1.20
N LEU A 44 33.87 26.69 -1.06
CA LEU A 44 32.76 25.80 -0.77
C LEU A 44 31.97 26.30 0.45
N PRO A 45 30.63 26.36 0.40
CA PRO A 45 29.83 26.64 1.58
C PRO A 45 30.25 25.72 2.75
N PRO A 46 30.21 26.19 4.01
CA PRO A 46 30.67 25.41 5.16
C PRO A 46 29.93 24.06 5.32
N GLU A 47 28.68 24.00 4.87
CA GLU A 47 27.81 22.80 4.88
C GLU A 47 28.17 21.79 3.80
N ALA A 48 28.92 22.18 2.76
CA ALA A 48 29.30 21.32 1.66
C ALA A 48 30.70 20.74 1.81
N ILE A 49 30.88 19.52 1.26
CA ILE A 49 32.21 18.90 1.08
C ILE A 49 32.68 19.01 -0.37
N ALA A 50 31.78 19.10 -1.32
CA ALA A 50 32.03 19.27 -2.74
C ALA A 50 30.85 19.97 -3.44
N THR A 51 31.06 20.43 -4.69
CA THR A 51 29.99 20.82 -5.60
C THR A 51 30.17 20.14 -6.95
N VAL A 52 29.07 19.72 -7.57
CA VAL A 52 29.05 19.13 -8.89
C VAL A 52 28.09 19.93 -9.75
N ASN A 53 28.59 20.69 -10.71
CA ASN A 53 27.80 21.60 -11.56
C ASN A 53 26.87 22.54 -10.74
N GLY A 54 27.38 23.04 -9.59
CA GLY A 54 26.63 23.92 -8.69
C GLY A 54 25.72 23.21 -7.68
N ARG A 55 25.49 21.92 -7.78
CA ARG A 55 24.82 21.09 -6.76
C ARG A 55 25.77 20.80 -5.61
N LEU A 56 25.28 20.95 -4.39
CA LEU A 56 26.05 20.71 -3.18
C LEU A 56 26.05 19.25 -2.80
N ILE A 57 27.22 18.68 -2.51
CA ILE A 57 27.34 17.44 -1.75
C ILE A 57 27.51 17.85 -0.29
N LEU A 58 26.53 17.53 0.54
CA LEU A 58 26.49 17.98 1.92
C LEU A 58 27.48 17.19 2.78
N ARG A 59 28.11 17.91 3.70
CA ARG A 59 29.03 17.31 4.68
C ARG A 59 28.33 16.30 5.59
N THR A 60 27.09 16.54 5.96
CA THR A 60 26.27 15.61 6.76
C THR A 60 26.08 14.28 6.06
N ASP A 61 25.76 14.34 4.76
CA ASP A 61 25.50 13.14 3.96
C ASP A 61 26.79 12.35 3.73
N PHE A 62 27.91 13.07 3.48
CA PHE A 62 29.22 12.45 3.36
C PHE A 62 29.64 11.72 4.65
N VAL A 63 29.40 12.32 5.82
CA VAL A 63 29.67 11.66 7.11
C VAL A 63 28.80 10.42 7.28
N ALA A 64 27.48 10.55 7.04
CA ALA A 64 26.55 9.44 7.16
C ALA A 64 26.88 8.30 6.19
N GLN A 65 27.17 8.63 4.92
CA GLN A 65 27.54 7.64 3.89
C GLN A 65 28.84 6.90 4.26
N THR A 66 29.86 7.63 4.78
CA THR A 66 31.12 7.02 5.23
C THR A 66 30.87 6.01 6.36
N GLN A 67 30.05 6.39 7.35
CA GLN A 67 29.73 5.51 8.47
C GLN A 67 28.93 4.28 8.01
N THR A 68 27.97 4.48 7.10
CA THR A 68 27.15 3.38 6.57
C THR A 68 27.98 2.39 5.74
N GLN A 69 28.87 2.91 4.89
CA GLN A 69 29.63 2.05 3.96
C GLN A 69 30.71 1.22 4.66
N PHE A 70 31.35 1.77 5.69
CA PHE A 70 32.44 1.11 6.38
C PHE A 70 32.11 0.59 7.78
N GLY A 71 30.94 0.89 8.32
CA GLY A 71 30.50 0.44 9.64
C GLY A 71 31.31 1.00 10.82
N VAL A 72 32.08 2.08 10.62
CA VAL A 72 32.92 2.71 11.64
C VAL A 72 32.52 4.17 11.85
N PRO A 73 32.71 4.75 13.04
CA PRO A 73 32.52 6.17 13.26
C PRO A 73 33.39 7.00 12.29
N PHE A 74 32.88 8.11 11.79
CA PHE A 74 33.59 8.94 10.81
C PHE A 74 35.00 9.35 11.27
N LYS A 75 35.21 9.59 12.55
CA LYS A 75 36.51 9.96 13.11
C LYS A 75 37.56 8.83 12.96
N GLU A 76 37.12 7.60 12.92
CA GLU A 76 37.96 6.40 12.81
C GLU A 76 38.19 5.96 11.36
N SER A 77 37.44 6.51 10.41
CA SER A 77 37.61 6.22 9.00
C SER A 77 38.93 6.77 8.46
N THR A 78 39.60 6.01 7.57
CA THR A 78 40.84 6.42 6.93
C THR A 78 40.62 7.50 5.87
N LEU A 79 41.68 8.20 5.47
CA LEU A 79 41.62 9.19 4.41
C LEU A 79 41.21 8.53 3.07
N GLU A 80 41.71 7.34 2.78
CA GLU A 80 41.37 6.57 1.58
C GLU A 80 39.88 6.21 1.54
N GLN A 81 39.33 5.73 2.66
CA GLN A 81 37.90 5.46 2.78
C GLN A 81 37.05 6.69 2.51
N ARG A 82 37.40 7.84 3.10
CA ARG A 82 36.71 9.12 2.89
C ARG A 82 36.81 9.58 1.43
N GLN A 83 37.99 9.46 0.83
CA GLN A 83 38.15 9.83 -0.57
C GLN A 83 37.29 8.96 -1.48
N ARG A 84 37.26 7.65 -1.26
CA ARG A 84 36.41 6.75 -2.03
C ARG A 84 34.93 7.11 -1.93
N VAL A 85 34.42 7.39 -0.71
CA VAL A 85 33.02 7.83 -0.54
C VAL A 85 32.76 9.12 -1.28
N LEU A 86 33.66 10.08 -1.22
CA LEU A 86 33.50 11.35 -1.93
C LEU A 86 33.46 11.15 -3.45
N ASP A 87 34.35 10.32 -3.99
CA ASP A 87 34.40 10.01 -5.42
C ASP A 87 33.11 9.28 -5.86
N ASP A 88 32.61 8.32 -5.05
CA ASP A 88 31.34 7.64 -5.29
C ASP A 88 30.14 8.61 -5.29
N MET A 89 30.08 9.55 -4.33
CA MET A 89 29.02 10.56 -4.25
C MET A 89 29.07 11.55 -5.43
N ILE A 90 30.27 11.93 -5.88
CA ILE A 90 30.43 12.77 -7.09
C ILE A 90 29.93 12.01 -8.32
N ALA A 91 30.31 10.75 -8.47
CA ALA A 91 29.88 9.91 -9.59
C ALA A 91 28.35 9.72 -9.58
N GLU A 92 27.75 9.48 -8.42
CA GLU A 92 26.30 9.38 -8.26
C GLU A 92 25.59 10.66 -8.70
N GLU A 93 26.04 11.83 -8.21
CA GLU A 93 25.45 13.12 -8.59
C GLU A 93 25.54 13.38 -10.12
N LEU A 94 26.68 13.04 -10.74
CA LEU A 94 26.83 13.16 -12.20
C LEU A 94 25.84 12.25 -12.95
N MET A 95 25.60 11.01 -12.47
CA MET A 95 24.64 10.10 -13.06
C MET A 95 23.20 10.58 -12.88
N VAL A 96 22.87 11.14 -11.69
CA VAL A 96 21.56 11.76 -11.43
C VAL A 96 21.32 12.92 -12.39
N GLN A 97 22.29 13.83 -12.55
CA GLN A 97 22.17 14.95 -13.48
C GLN A 97 21.98 14.45 -14.91
N ARG A 98 22.73 13.43 -15.32
CA ARG A 98 22.57 12.85 -16.66
C ARG A 98 21.21 12.21 -16.86
N GLY A 99 20.67 11.56 -15.84
CA GLY A 99 19.30 11.00 -15.88
C GLY A 99 18.22 12.07 -16.03
N LEU A 100 18.39 13.21 -15.34
CA LEU A 100 17.52 14.37 -15.45
C LEU A 100 17.61 15.03 -16.84
N GLU A 101 18.83 15.21 -17.38
CA GLU A 101 19.04 15.75 -18.74
C GLU A 101 18.42 14.85 -19.82
N ALA A 102 18.48 13.54 -19.62
CA ALA A 102 17.89 12.56 -20.51
C ALA A 102 16.37 12.41 -20.32
N ASP A 103 15.75 13.16 -19.38
CA ASP A 103 14.33 13.13 -19.04
C ASP A 103 13.78 11.70 -18.76
N LEU A 104 14.59 10.86 -18.10
CA LEU A 104 14.23 9.46 -17.82
C LEU A 104 12.89 9.34 -17.08
N ALA A 105 12.55 10.32 -16.25
CA ALA A 105 11.29 10.34 -15.51
C ALA A 105 10.04 10.37 -16.41
N SER A 106 10.15 10.84 -17.66
CA SER A 106 9.01 10.95 -18.58
C SER A 106 8.63 9.64 -19.27
N TYR A 107 9.59 8.74 -19.49
CA TYR A 107 9.34 7.52 -20.28
C TYR A 107 9.88 6.22 -19.70
N ASP A 108 10.73 6.29 -18.67
CA ASP A 108 11.19 5.09 -17.98
C ASP A 108 10.27 4.75 -16.78
N PRO A 109 9.55 3.60 -16.83
CA PRO A 109 8.61 3.23 -15.78
C PRO A 109 9.28 2.97 -14.42
N GLU A 110 10.52 2.48 -14.40
CA GLU A 110 11.26 2.17 -13.17
C GLU A 110 11.67 3.46 -12.46
N VAL A 111 12.18 4.43 -13.22
CA VAL A 111 12.53 5.76 -12.70
C VAL A 111 11.27 6.47 -12.17
N ARG A 112 10.15 6.39 -12.91
CA ARG A 112 8.86 6.94 -12.46
C ARG A 112 8.40 6.30 -11.14
N GLN A 113 8.47 4.98 -11.05
CA GLN A 113 8.08 4.27 -9.83
C GLN A 113 9.01 4.62 -8.65
N ALA A 114 10.31 4.75 -8.88
CA ALA A 114 11.26 5.18 -7.85
C ALA A 114 10.94 6.59 -7.33
N LEU A 115 10.60 7.54 -8.21
CA LEU A 115 10.16 8.88 -7.81
C LEU A 115 8.85 8.86 -7.01
N VAL A 116 7.86 8.07 -7.46
CA VAL A 116 6.60 7.89 -6.72
C VAL A 116 6.87 7.34 -5.32
N ASN A 117 7.68 6.29 -5.22
CA ASN A 117 8.04 5.69 -3.93
C ASN A 117 8.78 6.69 -3.03
N GLY A 118 9.69 7.49 -3.58
CA GLY A 118 10.41 8.53 -2.83
C GLY A 118 9.46 9.59 -2.26
N VAL A 119 8.51 10.06 -3.07
CA VAL A 119 7.49 11.02 -2.62
C VAL A 119 6.57 10.38 -1.57
N GLU A 120 6.16 9.12 -1.74
CA GLU A 120 5.34 8.42 -0.76
C GLU A 120 6.07 8.25 0.58
N LEU A 121 7.35 7.89 0.58
CA LEU A 121 8.16 7.82 1.80
C LEU A 121 8.23 9.17 2.51
N GLN A 122 8.40 10.26 1.78
CA GLN A 122 8.40 11.61 2.34
C GLN A 122 7.04 11.99 2.93
N ILE A 123 5.93 11.68 2.24
CA ILE A 123 4.56 11.90 2.72
C ILE A 123 4.28 11.09 3.99
N PHE A 124 4.84 9.88 4.09
CA PHE A 124 4.61 8.98 5.22
C PHE A 124 5.58 9.18 6.39
N ALA A 125 6.60 10.04 6.27
CA ALA A 125 7.65 10.17 7.27
C ALA A 125 7.10 10.36 8.70
N ASP A 126 6.13 11.27 8.86
CA ASP A 126 5.53 11.55 10.16
C ASP A 126 4.72 10.36 10.70
N VAL A 127 3.98 9.66 9.82
CA VAL A 127 3.20 8.46 10.20
C VAL A 127 4.13 7.31 10.60
N LEU A 128 5.28 7.19 9.89
CA LEU A 128 6.26 6.15 10.17
C LEU A 128 7.02 6.40 11.49
N ALA A 129 7.21 7.66 11.86
CA ALA A 129 7.88 8.04 13.10
C ALA A 129 6.97 7.93 14.33
N GLN A 130 5.65 7.98 14.16
CA GLN A 130 4.70 7.89 15.28
C GLN A 130 4.58 6.46 15.78
N GLN A 131 4.64 6.31 17.10
CA GLN A 131 4.28 5.07 17.80
C GLN A 131 2.96 5.31 18.53
N PRO A 132 1.89 4.58 18.16
CA PRO A 132 0.63 4.71 18.88
C PRO A 132 0.76 4.19 20.31
N THR A 133 0.01 4.81 21.20
CA THR A 133 -0.10 4.31 22.60
C THR A 133 -0.95 3.03 22.64
N ASP A 134 -0.79 2.23 23.69
CA ASP A 134 -1.61 1.04 23.91
C ASP A 134 -3.12 1.37 23.91
N GLN A 135 -3.50 2.53 24.46
CA GLN A 135 -4.88 2.97 24.47
C GLN A 135 -5.40 3.24 23.04
N GLN A 136 -4.62 3.90 22.18
CA GLN A 136 -4.99 4.13 20.78
C GLN A 136 -5.14 2.81 20.00
N LEU A 137 -4.27 1.85 20.26
CA LEU A 137 -4.36 0.51 19.65
C LEU A 137 -5.60 -0.24 20.11
N LYS A 138 -5.92 -0.15 21.39
CA LYS A 138 -7.10 -0.78 21.96
C LYS A 138 -8.38 -0.14 21.40
N ASP A 139 -8.44 1.19 21.33
CA ASP A 139 -9.58 1.91 20.75
C ASP A 139 -9.78 1.54 19.28
N TYR A 140 -8.68 1.39 18.54
CA TYR A 140 -8.71 0.94 17.14
C TYR A 140 -9.26 -0.50 17.02
N TYR A 141 -8.75 -1.42 17.84
CA TYR A 141 -9.25 -2.80 17.92
C TYR A 141 -10.74 -2.83 18.27
N ASP A 142 -11.17 -2.09 19.29
CA ASP A 142 -12.57 -2.06 19.74
C ASP A 142 -13.53 -1.55 18.65
N LYS A 143 -13.06 -0.59 17.84
CA LYS A 143 -13.80 -0.05 16.69
C LYS A 143 -13.88 -1.03 15.51
N HIS A 144 -12.90 -1.94 15.36
CA HIS A 144 -12.76 -2.83 14.21
C HIS A 144 -12.75 -4.30 14.61
N ARG A 145 -13.48 -4.68 15.67
CA ARG A 145 -13.54 -6.05 16.20
C ARG A 145 -13.89 -7.09 15.15
N ASP A 146 -14.73 -6.74 14.20
CA ASP A 146 -15.13 -7.58 13.06
C ASP A 146 -13.96 -8.07 12.21
N ARG A 147 -12.86 -7.32 12.15
CA ARG A 147 -11.63 -7.70 11.42
C ARG A 147 -10.80 -8.74 12.17
N TYR A 148 -10.96 -8.84 13.48
CA TYR A 148 -10.14 -9.69 14.36
C TYR A 148 -10.91 -10.92 14.85
N VAL A 149 -11.71 -11.50 13.96
CA VAL A 149 -12.41 -12.75 14.23
C VAL A 149 -11.58 -13.88 13.64
N ARG A 150 -11.27 -14.89 14.46
CA ARG A 150 -10.76 -16.16 13.95
C ARG A 150 -11.93 -16.89 13.30
N ASP A 151 -11.76 -17.27 12.05
CA ASP A 151 -12.79 -18.01 11.32
C ASP A 151 -13.08 -19.36 11.98
N GLY A 152 -14.31 -19.83 11.82
CA GLY A 152 -14.71 -21.13 12.30
C GLY A 152 -14.12 -22.26 11.45
N ILE A 153 -14.01 -23.44 12.02
CA ILE A 153 -13.63 -24.66 11.32
C ILE A 153 -14.73 -25.67 11.49
N MET A 154 -15.10 -26.35 10.40
CA MET A 154 -16.03 -27.47 10.39
C MET A 154 -15.46 -28.64 9.62
N GLN A 155 -15.72 -29.84 10.13
CA GLN A 155 -15.58 -31.08 9.40
C GLN A 155 -16.97 -31.73 9.34
N LEU A 156 -17.49 -31.93 8.15
CA LEU A 156 -18.82 -32.46 7.95
C LEU A 156 -18.89 -33.38 6.73
N ARG A 157 -19.92 -34.22 6.73
CA ARG A 157 -20.36 -34.99 5.55
C ARG A 157 -21.69 -34.39 5.11
N ASP A 158 -21.75 -33.99 3.85
CA ASP A 158 -22.98 -33.50 3.21
C ASP A 158 -23.54 -34.60 2.31
N LEU A 159 -24.55 -35.31 2.83
CA LEU A 159 -25.22 -36.40 2.13
C LEU A 159 -26.43 -35.84 1.41
N MET A 160 -26.69 -36.31 0.19
CA MET A 160 -27.81 -35.79 -0.60
C MET A 160 -28.60 -36.89 -1.26
N ILE A 161 -29.90 -36.66 -1.42
CA ILE A 161 -30.78 -37.35 -2.37
C ILE A 161 -30.97 -36.39 -3.54
N PRO A 162 -30.43 -36.71 -4.75
CA PRO A 162 -30.51 -35.80 -5.90
C PRO A 162 -31.97 -35.50 -6.31
N ALA A 163 -32.20 -34.28 -6.78
CA ALA A 163 -33.47 -33.88 -7.36
C ALA A 163 -33.82 -34.77 -8.58
N GLY A 164 -35.02 -35.30 -8.62
CA GLY A 164 -35.46 -36.20 -9.70
C GLY A 164 -35.40 -37.72 -9.39
N SER A 165 -34.79 -38.14 -8.28
CA SER A 165 -34.82 -39.55 -7.86
C SER A 165 -36.11 -39.90 -7.14
N GLY A 166 -37.26 -39.98 -7.84
CA GLY A 166 -38.54 -40.42 -7.28
C GLY A 166 -39.14 -39.44 -6.27
N SER A 167 -39.41 -38.23 -6.68
CA SER A 167 -39.66 -37.05 -5.86
C SER A 167 -40.74 -37.11 -4.76
N SER A 168 -41.70 -38.00 -4.82
CA SER A 168 -42.74 -38.09 -3.77
C SER A 168 -42.32 -38.82 -2.49
N GLN A 169 -41.25 -39.62 -2.54
CA GLN A 169 -40.74 -40.37 -1.39
C GLN A 169 -39.41 -39.86 -0.83
N ALA A 170 -38.78 -38.88 -1.47
CA ALA A 170 -37.47 -38.39 -1.05
C ALA A 170 -37.47 -37.82 0.39
N GLY A 171 -38.52 -37.09 0.79
CA GLY A 171 -38.67 -36.57 2.14
C GLY A 171 -38.76 -37.66 3.21
N PRO A 172 -39.70 -38.60 3.12
CA PRO A 172 -39.79 -39.74 4.03
C PRO A 172 -38.50 -40.59 4.10
N VAL A 173 -37.83 -40.83 2.95
CA VAL A 173 -36.56 -41.58 2.89
C VAL A 173 -35.44 -40.81 3.61
N ALA A 174 -35.31 -39.48 3.38
CA ALA A 174 -34.35 -38.65 4.07
C ALA A 174 -34.58 -38.66 5.59
N GLN A 175 -35.85 -38.59 6.02
CA GLN A 175 -36.17 -38.61 7.45
C GLN A 175 -35.79 -39.94 8.11
N GLN A 176 -36.08 -41.08 7.44
CA GLN A 176 -35.68 -42.40 7.92
C GLN A 176 -34.15 -42.55 8.00
N ALA A 177 -33.41 -41.98 7.03
CA ALA A 177 -31.97 -41.97 7.05
C ALA A 177 -31.43 -41.17 8.25
N VAL A 178 -31.98 -39.97 8.54
CA VAL A 178 -31.64 -39.17 9.71
C VAL A 178 -31.89 -39.97 11.00
N GLU A 179 -33.04 -40.63 11.13
CA GLU A 179 -33.34 -41.46 12.31
C GLU A 179 -32.36 -42.62 12.49
N ALA A 180 -32.00 -43.30 11.39
CA ALA A 180 -31.02 -44.38 11.42
C ALA A 180 -29.62 -43.86 11.87
N LEU A 181 -29.19 -42.77 11.32
CA LEU A 181 -27.92 -42.12 11.71
C LEU A 181 -27.93 -41.71 13.18
N ARG A 182 -29.02 -41.11 13.68
CA ARG A 182 -29.17 -40.70 15.08
C ARG A 182 -29.19 -41.90 16.05
N LYS A 183 -29.62 -43.08 15.58
CA LYS A 183 -29.52 -44.32 16.33
C LYS A 183 -28.16 -44.98 16.28
N GLY A 184 -27.17 -44.36 15.63
CA GLY A 184 -25.79 -44.83 15.54
C GLY A 184 -25.53 -45.83 14.42
N ALA A 185 -26.40 -45.94 13.42
CA ALA A 185 -26.11 -46.77 12.25
C ALA A 185 -24.88 -46.27 11.49
N PRO A 186 -24.03 -47.17 10.99
CA PRO A 186 -22.84 -46.76 10.22
C PRO A 186 -23.22 -45.96 8.98
N LEU A 187 -22.50 -44.83 8.76
CA LEU A 187 -22.81 -43.89 7.69
C LEU A 187 -22.89 -44.54 6.31
N ASP A 188 -21.91 -45.39 5.96
CA ASP A 188 -21.88 -46.08 4.66
C ASP A 188 -23.02 -47.06 4.47
N ALA A 189 -23.47 -47.71 5.56
CA ALA A 189 -24.63 -48.60 5.53
C ALA A 189 -25.91 -47.79 5.25
N VAL A 190 -26.10 -46.66 5.93
CA VAL A 190 -27.26 -45.77 5.71
C VAL A 190 -27.23 -45.18 4.30
N MET A 191 -26.09 -44.75 3.82
CA MET A 191 -25.95 -44.23 2.45
C MET A 191 -26.40 -45.29 1.43
N LYS A 192 -25.91 -46.51 1.57
CA LYS A 192 -26.27 -47.61 0.67
C LYS A 192 -27.76 -48.01 0.78
N GLN A 193 -28.28 -48.07 2.00
CA GLN A 193 -29.66 -48.50 2.26
C GLN A 193 -30.70 -47.51 1.72
N TYR A 194 -30.43 -46.22 1.87
CA TYR A 194 -31.35 -45.13 1.52
C TYR A 194 -31.00 -44.43 0.20
N GLY A 195 -29.96 -44.89 -0.52
CA GLY A 195 -29.56 -44.31 -1.81
C GLY A 195 -28.97 -42.89 -1.71
N LEU A 196 -28.36 -42.56 -0.56
CA LEU A 196 -27.72 -41.25 -0.36
C LEU A 196 -26.39 -41.19 -1.10
N GLN A 197 -26.08 -40.01 -1.62
CA GLN A 197 -24.79 -39.70 -2.23
C GLN A 197 -24.07 -38.67 -1.38
N ASP A 198 -22.74 -38.77 -1.34
CA ASP A 198 -21.91 -37.68 -0.78
C ASP A 198 -21.84 -36.53 -1.80
N SER A 199 -22.20 -35.32 -1.41
CA SER A 199 -22.22 -34.18 -2.32
C SER A 199 -20.83 -33.80 -2.84
N ARG A 200 -19.75 -34.27 -2.15
CA ARG A 200 -18.34 -34.00 -2.45
C ARG A 200 -17.96 -32.54 -2.64
N LYS A 201 -18.86 -31.59 -2.42
CA LYS A 201 -18.63 -30.16 -2.63
C LYS A 201 -17.48 -29.58 -1.78
N LEU A 202 -17.17 -30.24 -0.67
CA LEU A 202 -16.07 -29.83 0.22
C LEU A 202 -14.77 -30.63 0.02
N LEU A 203 -14.79 -31.74 -0.74
CA LEU A 203 -13.61 -32.61 -0.93
C LEU A 203 -12.55 -32.04 -1.86
N ASP A 204 -12.90 -31.11 -2.76
CA ASP A 204 -11.98 -30.48 -3.71
C ASP A 204 -11.13 -29.36 -3.11
N SER A 205 -11.14 -29.20 -1.79
CA SER A 205 -10.50 -28.05 -1.13
C SER A 205 -8.98 -28.16 -0.95
N GLY A 206 -8.34 -29.20 -1.47
CA GLY A 206 -6.89 -29.40 -1.34
C GLY A 206 -6.38 -29.76 0.07
N HIS A 207 -7.29 -29.92 1.04
CA HIS A 207 -7.00 -30.33 2.42
C HIS A 207 -7.56 -31.73 2.66
N VAL A 208 -7.10 -32.69 1.88
CA VAL A 208 -7.65 -34.05 1.85
C VAL A 208 -7.36 -34.83 3.14
N ASP A 209 -6.31 -34.47 3.89
CA ASP A 209 -5.83 -35.28 5.02
C ASP A 209 -6.57 -35.01 6.36
N THR A 210 -7.19 -33.86 6.54
CA THR A 210 -7.87 -33.53 7.80
C THR A 210 -9.38 -33.43 7.70
N GLY A 211 -9.91 -33.20 6.51
CA GLY A 211 -11.35 -32.92 6.30
C GLY A 211 -11.84 -31.63 6.96
N ASP A 212 -10.93 -30.84 7.54
CA ASP A 212 -11.25 -29.57 8.17
C ASP A 212 -11.42 -28.48 7.10
N VAL A 213 -12.54 -27.76 7.15
CA VAL A 213 -12.86 -26.67 6.21
C VAL A 213 -13.18 -25.41 6.99
N PHE A 214 -12.62 -24.28 6.58
CA PHE A 214 -12.97 -22.98 7.14
C PHE A 214 -14.40 -22.57 6.79
N ASP A 215 -15.07 -21.87 7.70
CA ASP A 215 -16.47 -21.43 7.52
C ASP A 215 -16.65 -20.62 6.23
N PHE A 216 -15.70 -19.71 5.89
CA PHE A 216 -15.75 -18.92 4.66
C PHE A 216 -15.70 -19.82 3.40
N SER A 217 -14.90 -20.89 3.43
CA SER A 217 -14.76 -21.82 2.33
C SER A 217 -16.02 -22.70 2.20
N ALA A 218 -16.56 -23.18 3.32
CA ALA A 218 -17.82 -23.91 3.35
C ALA A 218 -18.98 -23.05 2.84
N LYS A 219 -19.05 -21.79 3.25
CA LYS A 219 -20.04 -20.81 2.79
C LYS A 219 -20.00 -20.57 1.28
N ALA A 220 -18.80 -20.57 0.69
CA ALA A 220 -18.63 -20.36 -0.76
C ALA A 220 -19.03 -21.60 -1.60
N ARG A 221 -19.03 -22.80 -1.01
CA ARG A 221 -19.19 -24.08 -1.72
C ARG A 221 -20.55 -24.78 -1.48
N LEU A 222 -21.09 -24.65 -0.28
CA LEU A 222 -22.38 -25.23 0.08
C LEU A 222 -23.52 -24.33 -0.39
N ASP A 223 -24.68 -24.96 -0.60
CA ASP A 223 -25.93 -24.19 -0.73
C ASP A 223 -26.14 -23.31 0.51
N PRO A 224 -26.65 -22.08 0.37
CA PRO A 224 -26.84 -21.16 1.49
C PRO A 224 -27.63 -21.73 2.67
N LYS A 225 -28.67 -22.54 2.40
CA LYS A 225 -29.50 -23.20 3.45
C LYS A 225 -28.73 -24.32 4.13
N VAL A 226 -27.96 -25.09 3.36
CA VAL A 226 -27.11 -26.16 3.89
C VAL A 226 -26.04 -25.55 4.78
N PHE A 227 -25.33 -24.49 4.35
CA PHE A 227 -24.34 -23.77 5.18
C PHE A 227 -24.98 -23.19 6.44
N GLN A 228 -26.13 -22.50 6.31
CA GLN A 228 -26.80 -21.89 7.47
C GLN A 228 -27.20 -22.95 8.53
N THR A 229 -27.59 -24.13 8.09
CA THR A 229 -27.90 -25.23 9.01
C THR A 229 -26.64 -25.83 9.60
N ALA A 230 -25.63 -26.13 8.75
CA ALA A 230 -24.34 -26.66 9.19
C ALA A 230 -23.65 -25.77 10.23
N SER A 231 -23.69 -24.44 10.05
CA SER A 231 -23.03 -23.48 10.96
C SER A 231 -23.60 -23.50 12.40
N LYS A 232 -24.83 -24.01 12.58
CA LYS A 232 -25.52 -24.12 13.88
C LYS A 232 -25.35 -25.47 14.55
N LEU A 233 -24.87 -26.48 13.82
CA LEU A 233 -24.70 -27.82 14.38
C LEU A 233 -23.45 -27.89 15.26
N ALA A 234 -23.57 -28.54 16.39
CA ALA A 234 -22.43 -28.95 17.20
C ALA A 234 -21.82 -30.25 16.66
N ALA A 235 -20.58 -30.57 17.06
CA ALA A 235 -19.94 -31.83 16.72
C ALA A 235 -20.81 -33.04 17.15
N GLY A 236 -20.93 -34.02 16.27
CA GLY A 236 -21.76 -35.21 16.44
C GLY A 236 -23.25 -35.01 16.12
N GLN A 237 -23.71 -33.80 15.82
CA GLN A 237 -25.10 -33.56 15.45
C GLN A 237 -25.37 -33.84 13.96
N ILE A 238 -26.60 -34.20 13.68
CA ILE A 238 -27.13 -34.52 12.36
C ILE A 238 -28.31 -33.58 12.09
N SER A 239 -28.32 -32.94 10.94
CA SER A 239 -29.42 -32.04 10.55
C SER A 239 -30.72 -32.79 10.28
N GLU A 240 -31.83 -32.08 10.28
CA GLU A 240 -33.03 -32.49 9.54
C GLU A 240 -32.75 -32.42 8.03
N PRO A 241 -33.55 -33.05 7.18
CA PRO A 241 -33.42 -32.92 5.73
C PRO A 241 -33.58 -31.47 5.28
N ILE A 242 -32.62 -30.95 4.52
CA ILE A 242 -32.55 -29.57 4.05
C ILE A 242 -32.86 -29.53 2.57
N PRO A 243 -33.96 -28.88 2.14
CA PRO A 243 -34.23 -28.70 0.71
C PRO A 243 -33.31 -27.65 0.09
N ALA A 244 -32.55 -28.06 -0.95
CA ALA A 244 -31.70 -27.24 -1.77
C ALA A 244 -32.02 -27.38 -3.26
N ALA A 245 -31.38 -26.61 -4.13
CA ALA A 245 -31.70 -26.61 -5.56
C ALA A 245 -31.37 -27.95 -6.26
N ASP A 246 -30.37 -28.68 -5.78
CA ASP A 246 -29.87 -29.94 -6.32
C ASP A 246 -30.43 -31.18 -5.64
N GLY A 247 -31.21 -31.04 -4.55
CA GLY A 247 -31.84 -32.14 -3.86
C GLY A 247 -32.14 -31.90 -2.38
N LEU A 248 -32.31 -32.99 -1.64
CA LEU A 248 -32.43 -32.96 -0.19
C LEU A 248 -31.09 -33.32 0.43
N HIS A 249 -30.58 -32.44 1.30
CA HIS A 249 -29.30 -32.59 1.99
C HIS A 249 -29.51 -33.02 3.44
N ILE A 250 -28.57 -33.82 3.95
CA ILE A 250 -28.44 -34.20 5.36
C ILE A 250 -27.01 -33.94 5.76
N VAL A 251 -26.81 -33.04 6.69
CA VAL A 251 -25.47 -32.69 7.19
C VAL A 251 -25.15 -33.49 8.44
N VAL A 252 -24.07 -34.23 8.42
CA VAL A 252 -23.50 -34.92 9.57
C VAL A 252 -22.27 -34.14 10.02
N MET A 253 -22.33 -33.43 11.14
CA MET A 253 -21.22 -32.63 11.69
C MET A 253 -20.27 -33.55 12.43
N VAL A 254 -19.02 -33.67 11.96
CA VAL A 254 -17.98 -34.48 12.60
C VAL A 254 -17.24 -33.65 13.65
N LYS A 255 -16.79 -32.44 13.28
CA LYS A 255 -16.07 -31.53 14.14
C LYS A 255 -16.57 -30.12 13.92
N ARG A 256 -16.63 -29.32 14.99
CA ARG A 256 -17.06 -27.95 14.92
C ARG A 256 -16.24 -27.08 15.87
N GLU A 257 -15.54 -26.10 15.35
CA GLU A 257 -14.94 -24.99 16.07
C GLU A 257 -15.63 -23.72 15.59
N PRO A 258 -16.50 -23.07 16.41
CA PRO A 258 -17.21 -21.87 15.96
C PRO A 258 -16.24 -20.68 15.78
N PRO A 259 -16.58 -19.68 14.96
CA PRO A 259 -15.83 -18.44 14.90
C PRO A 259 -15.72 -17.82 16.28
N ARG A 260 -14.53 -17.28 16.61
CA ARG A 260 -14.33 -16.60 17.90
C ARG A 260 -13.66 -15.26 17.72
N GLN A 261 -14.06 -14.31 18.53
CA GLN A 261 -13.34 -13.04 18.67
C GLN A 261 -11.93 -13.33 19.22
N ARG A 262 -10.91 -12.80 18.56
CA ARG A 262 -9.54 -12.81 19.05
C ARG A 262 -9.39 -11.66 20.04
N GLU A 263 -8.80 -11.91 21.19
CA GLU A 263 -8.55 -10.89 22.19
C GLU A 263 -7.49 -9.88 21.72
N PHE A 264 -7.55 -8.64 22.23
CA PHE A 264 -6.61 -7.59 21.87
C PHE A 264 -5.14 -8.02 22.03
N ALA A 265 -4.81 -8.75 23.09
CA ALA A 265 -3.46 -9.26 23.32
C ALA A 265 -2.96 -10.21 22.21
N GLU A 266 -3.87 -10.94 21.53
CA GLU A 266 -3.53 -11.85 20.44
C GLU A 266 -3.29 -11.12 19.11
N VAL A 267 -3.80 -9.88 18.97
CA VAL A 267 -3.85 -9.14 17.71
C VAL A 267 -3.21 -7.75 17.78
N SER A 268 -2.59 -7.39 18.87
CA SER A 268 -2.04 -6.04 19.09
C SER A 268 -1.07 -5.60 17.98
N ASN A 269 -0.19 -6.49 17.52
CA ASN A 269 0.73 -6.23 16.42
C ASN A 269 -0.01 -6.07 15.07
N GLU A 270 -1.05 -6.86 14.84
CA GLU A 270 -1.90 -6.79 13.65
C GLU A 270 -2.71 -5.49 13.65
N ALA A 271 -3.32 -5.14 14.79
CA ALA A 271 -4.02 -3.88 14.98
C ALA A 271 -3.11 -2.66 14.76
N TRP A 272 -1.86 -2.75 15.21
CA TRP A 272 -0.87 -1.70 14.94
C TRP A 272 -0.54 -1.57 13.45
N ALA A 273 -0.31 -2.68 12.77
CA ALA A 273 -0.05 -2.68 11.32
C ALA A 273 -1.23 -2.11 10.52
N ASP A 274 -2.45 -2.48 10.89
CA ASP A 274 -3.68 -2.00 10.27
C ASP A 274 -3.90 -0.50 10.51
N LEU A 275 -3.74 -0.03 11.76
CA LEU A 275 -3.81 1.39 12.12
C LEU A 275 -2.81 2.22 11.31
N LYS A 276 -1.56 1.75 11.22
CA LYS A 276 -0.50 2.39 10.45
C LYS A 276 -0.83 2.46 8.96
N LYS A 277 -1.32 1.35 8.40
CA LYS A 277 -1.75 1.27 7.00
C LYS A 277 -2.89 2.24 6.70
N GLU A 278 -3.87 2.33 7.59
CA GLU A 278 -5.00 3.25 7.45
C GLU A 278 -4.55 4.71 7.52
N ALA A 279 -3.66 5.05 8.46
CA ALA A 279 -3.06 6.38 8.56
C ALA A 279 -2.28 6.76 7.29
N GLN A 280 -1.48 5.84 6.75
CA GLN A 280 -0.78 6.05 5.47
C GLN A 280 -1.76 6.30 4.31
N GLN A 281 -2.85 5.53 4.22
CA GLN A 281 -3.88 5.74 3.21
C GLN A 281 -4.56 7.09 3.33
N GLN A 282 -4.88 7.53 4.55
CA GLN A 282 -5.48 8.84 4.81
C GLN A 282 -4.56 9.99 4.41
N VAL A 283 -3.29 9.93 4.82
CA VAL A 283 -2.28 10.95 4.49
C VAL A 283 -2.03 10.99 2.98
N ARG A 284 -1.90 9.82 2.32
CA ARG A 284 -1.78 9.73 0.86
C ARG A 284 -2.96 10.36 0.15
N ALA A 285 -4.18 10.03 0.56
CA ALA A 285 -5.40 10.57 -0.03
C ALA A 285 -5.50 12.09 0.15
N ALA A 286 -5.10 12.62 1.31
CA ALA A 286 -5.07 14.05 1.57
C ALA A 286 -4.06 14.77 0.66
N ASN A 287 -2.83 14.25 0.55
CA ASN A 287 -1.80 14.82 -0.32
C ASN A 287 -2.21 14.77 -1.80
N LEU A 288 -2.78 13.64 -2.27
CA LEU A 288 -3.27 13.54 -3.64
C LEU A 288 -4.40 14.53 -3.94
N ARG A 289 -5.32 14.78 -2.99
CA ARG A 289 -6.34 15.82 -3.15
C ARG A 289 -5.70 17.20 -3.29
N TYR A 290 -4.70 17.50 -2.45
CA TYR A 290 -3.95 18.74 -2.53
C TYR A 290 -3.23 18.89 -3.87
N PHE A 291 -2.49 17.87 -4.33
CA PHE A 291 -1.79 17.91 -5.63
C PHE A 291 -2.77 18.11 -6.79
N LYS A 292 -3.90 17.39 -6.80
CA LYS A 292 -4.96 17.55 -7.81
C LYS A 292 -5.54 18.96 -7.82
N SER A 293 -5.70 19.59 -6.66
CA SER A 293 -6.23 20.96 -6.58
C SER A 293 -5.31 22.03 -7.15
N LYS A 294 -4.02 21.71 -7.33
CA LYS A 294 -3.00 22.60 -7.90
C LYS A 294 -2.63 22.29 -9.35
N ALA A 295 -3.09 21.16 -9.87
CA ALA A 295 -2.73 20.69 -11.21
C ALA A 295 -3.79 21.11 -12.25
N ASP A 296 -3.35 21.45 -13.46
CA ASP A 296 -4.21 21.52 -14.66
C ASP A 296 -4.37 20.09 -15.21
N ILE A 297 -5.53 19.48 -14.97
CA ILE A 297 -5.81 18.11 -15.37
C ILE A 297 -6.84 18.13 -16.52
N LYS A 298 -6.43 17.66 -17.67
CA LYS A 298 -7.30 17.41 -18.82
C LYS A 298 -7.36 15.91 -19.09
N SER A 299 -8.56 15.34 -19.09
CA SER A 299 -8.76 13.92 -19.38
C SER A 299 -9.77 13.75 -20.50
N ALA A 300 -9.49 12.82 -21.42
CA ALA A 300 -10.41 12.45 -22.53
C ALA A 300 -11.47 11.47 -22.04
N GLY A 301 -11.93 11.44 -20.87
CA GLY A 301 -12.92 10.48 -20.35
C GLY A 301 -12.51 9.01 -20.58
N ALA A 302 -12.76 8.12 -19.64
CA ALA A 302 -12.65 6.70 -19.90
C ALA A 302 -13.82 6.28 -20.80
N GLN A 303 -13.57 6.11 -22.11
CA GLN A 303 -14.51 5.50 -23.06
C GLN A 303 -14.54 4.00 -22.86
#